data_35cdcf71e9db6f34e588d38f2d00c5b0
#
_entry.id   35cdcf71e9db6f34e588d38f2d00c5b0
#
_cell.length_a   1.000
_cell.length_b   1.000
_cell.length_c   1.000
_cell.angle_alpha   90.00
_cell.angle_beta   90.00
_cell.angle_gamma   90.00
#
_symmetry.space_group_name_H-M   'P 1'
#
loop_
_entity.id
_entity.type
_entity.pdbx_description
1 polymer ?
#
loop_
_entity_poly.entity_id
_entity_poly.type
_entity_poly.pdbx_seq_one_letter_code
_entity_poly.pdbx_strand_id
1 'polypeptide(L)'
;NSWTLKGDWKFNVDVEKNTSDTVKKDVNVVDENGDGVLSITKTPFEITMKMQDPEAKYFAVMLDANGDIMPYGGVANSNADTYAIQDRDVSTVYIYLCDYYEYMDELKGYYWSDDYEEKAKTKTFKQLLDERAVASAEVHFDTDK
;
A
#
# COMPACT_ATOMS: atom_id res chain seq x y z
N ASN A 1 11.17 17.33 10.25
CA ASN A 1 10.84 17.27 8.88
C ASN A 1 9.36 17.41 8.65
N SER A 2 8.98 18.36 7.89
CA SER A 2 7.59 18.53 7.66
C SER A 2 7.20 17.89 6.35
N TRP A 3 6.06 17.30 6.33
CA TRP A 3 5.58 16.60 5.20
C TRP A 3 4.46 17.36 4.55
N THR A 4 4.46 17.29 3.25
CA THR A 4 3.30 17.73 2.53
C THR A 4 2.39 16.53 2.44
N LEU A 5 1.23 16.61 2.98
CA LEU A 5 0.38 15.45 3.13
C LEU A 5 -0.47 15.14 1.94
N LYS A 6 -0.35 15.88 0.87
CA LYS A 6 -1.15 15.62 -0.28
C LYS A 6 -0.33 15.69 -1.51
N GLY A 7 -0.85 15.16 -2.57
CA GLY A 7 -0.28 15.36 -3.87
C GLY A 7 0.81 14.39 -4.18
N ASP A 8 1.93 14.88 -4.57
CA ASP A 8 2.91 14.09 -5.22
C ASP A 8 3.90 13.45 -4.30
N TRP A 9 3.66 13.47 -3.04
CA TRP A 9 4.61 12.98 -2.09
C TRP A 9 4.74 11.46 -2.19
N LYS A 10 5.93 10.99 -2.57
CA LYS A 10 6.14 9.58 -2.84
C LYS A 10 7.57 9.18 -2.52
N PHE A 11 7.74 7.99 -1.98
CA PHE A 11 9.05 7.41 -1.71
C PHE A 11 9.31 6.21 -2.58
N ASN A 12 10.58 5.99 -2.89
CA ASN A 12 11.02 4.74 -3.48
C ASN A 12 11.85 4.02 -2.42
N VAL A 13 11.50 2.78 -2.14
CA VAL A 13 12.17 2.01 -1.11
C VAL A 13 12.70 0.74 -1.72
N ASP A 14 14.01 0.54 -1.63
CA ASP A 14 14.65 -0.69 -2.10
C ASP A 14 14.91 -1.57 -0.90
N VAL A 15 14.51 -2.82 -1.01
CA VAL A 15 14.59 -3.75 0.10
C VAL A 15 15.55 -4.88 -0.24
N GLU A 16 16.50 -5.14 0.64
CA GLU A 16 17.44 -6.23 0.44
C GLU A 16 16.85 -7.53 0.98
N LYS A 17 16.97 -8.58 0.20
CA LYS A 17 16.49 -9.88 0.61
C LYS A 17 17.47 -10.48 1.60
N ASN A 18 16.97 -11.06 2.67
CA ASN A 18 17.82 -11.72 3.63
C ASN A 18 17.82 -13.23 3.37
N THR A 19 18.54 -13.97 4.18
CA THR A 19 18.75 -15.37 3.92
C THR A 19 17.55 -16.25 4.27
N SER A 20 16.58 -15.72 4.98
CA SER A 20 15.44 -16.54 5.40
C SER A 20 14.24 -16.36 4.47
N ASP A 21 14.39 -15.65 3.38
CA ASP A 21 13.29 -15.32 2.48
C ASP A 21 12.24 -14.44 3.14
N THR A 22 12.51 -13.96 4.31
CA THR A 22 11.66 -12.99 4.98
C THR A 22 12.35 -11.65 4.94
N VAL A 23 11.67 -10.66 4.38
CA VAL A 23 12.26 -9.35 4.21
C VAL A 23 11.41 -8.34 4.96
N LYS A 24 12.02 -7.58 5.84
CA LYS A 24 11.32 -6.55 6.58
C LYS A 24 11.90 -5.20 6.23
N LYS A 25 11.05 -4.21 6.08
CA LYS A 25 11.51 -2.87 5.76
C LYS A 25 10.61 -1.83 6.40
N ASP A 26 11.22 -0.83 7.01
CA ASP A 26 10.50 0.33 7.51
C ASP A 26 10.18 1.21 6.31
N VAL A 27 8.92 1.51 6.10
CA VAL A 27 8.51 2.29 4.94
C VAL A 27 8.02 3.69 5.31
N ASN A 28 7.50 3.83 6.53
CA ASN A 28 7.13 5.12 7.10
C ASN A 28 6.25 5.98 6.19
N VAL A 29 5.19 5.38 5.69
CA VAL A 29 4.18 6.09 4.90
C VAL A 29 3.21 6.67 5.93
N VAL A 30 3.59 7.82 6.47
CA VAL A 30 2.90 8.35 7.65
C VAL A 30 2.66 9.85 7.50
N ASP A 31 1.77 10.36 8.33
CA ASP A 31 1.51 11.79 8.36
C ASP A 31 2.51 12.47 9.31
N GLU A 32 2.30 13.75 9.55
CA GLU A 32 3.26 14.52 10.36
C GLU A 32 3.27 14.07 11.82
N ASN A 33 2.26 13.31 12.25
CA ASN A 33 2.21 12.79 13.61
C ASN A 33 2.81 11.39 13.71
N GLY A 34 3.26 10.84 12.58
CA GLY A 34 3.80 9.48 12.58
C GLY A 34 2.75 8.41 12.44
N ASP A 35 1.52 8.77 12.11
CA ASP A 35 0.45 7.80 11.96
C ASP A 35 0.34 7.35 10.50
N GLY A 36 0.20 6.06 10.29
CA GLY A 36 0.12 5.48 8.97
C GLY A 36 0.76 4.11 8.94
N VAL A 37 1.42 3.79 7.83
CA VAL A 37 2.07 2.50 7.65
C VAL A 37 3.52 2.61 8.08
N LEU A 38 3.92 1.82 9.07
CA LEU A 38 5.26 1.89 9.63
C LEU A 38 6.23 0.98 8.89
N SER A 39 5.83 -0.26 8.65
CA SER A 39 6.73 -1.24 8.06
C SER A 39 5.94 -2.31 7.34
N ILE A 40 6.64 -3.06 6.50
CA ILE A 40 6.06 -4.23 5.88
C ILE A 40 7.03 -5.39 6.06
N THR A 41 6.50 -6.60 6.05
CA THR A 41 7.29 -7.82 6.12
C THR A 41 6.79 -8.75 5.04
N LYS A 42 7.68 -9.19 4.17
CA LYS A 42 7.30 -10.06 3.06
C LYS A 42 7.91 -11.43 3.26
N THR A 43 7.08 -12.45 3.13
CA THR A 43 7.53 -13.83 3.05
C THR A 43 7.18 -14.33 1.65
N PRO A 44 7.51 -15.59 1.30
CA PRO A 44 7.09 -16.09 -0.01
C PRO A 44 5.58 -16.15 -0.21
N PHE A 45 4.80 -16.11 0.89
CA PHE A 45 3.36 -16.34 0.79
C PHE A 45 2.51 -15.12 1.06
N GLU A 46 3.03 -14.14 1.77
CA GLU A 46 2.20 -13.02 2.19
C GLU A 46 3.04 -11.79 2.50
N ILE A 47 2.38 -10.65 2.53
CA ILE A 47 3.00 -9.41 2.99
C ILE A 47 2.17 -8.90 4.15
N THR A 48 2.83 -8.60 5.26
CA THR A 48 2.17 -8.04 6.44
C THR A 48 2.50 -6.56 6.51
N MET A 49 1.48 -5.76 6.75
CA MET A 49 1.64 -4.30 6.81
C MET A 49 1.31 -3.85 8.23
N LYS A 50 2.31 -3.28 8.91
CA LYS A 50 2.12 -2.82 10.28
C LYS A 50 1.77 -1.34 10.27
N MET A 51 0.73 -0.98 11.02
CA MET A 51 0.24 0.39 11.03
C MET A 51 0.22 0.96 12.43
N GLN A 52 0.20 2.28 12.49
CA GLN A 52 -0.08 3.02 13.71
C GLN A 52 -1.14 4.03 13.34
N ASP A 53 -2.36 3.86 13.85
CA ASP A 53 -3.46 4.75 13.52
C ASP A 53 -4.50 4.66 14.63
N PRO A 54 -4.15 5.15 15.84
CA PRO A 54 -5.02 4.96 17.00
C PRO A 54 -6.36 5.67 16.88
N GLU A 55 -6.45 6.68 16.02
CA GLU A 55 -7.70 7.41 15.84
C GLU A 55 -8.47 6.98 14.61
N ALA A 56 -7.99 5.93 13.93
CA ALA A 56 -8.66 5.38 12.76
C ALA A 56 -8.92 6.46 11.70
N LYS A 57 -7.90 7.25 11.42
CA LYS A 57 -8.01 8.34 10.46
C LYS A 57 -7.83 7.88 9.02
N TYR A 58 -7.15 6.76 8.82
CA TYR A 58 -6.68 6.39 7.49
C TYR A 58 -7.11 5.01 7.06
N PHE A 59 -7.10 4.81 5.78
CA PHE A 59 -7.22 3.49 5.18
C PHE A 59 -5.97 3.26 4.33
N ALA A 60 -5.29 2.15 4.55
CA ALA A 60 -4.08 1.85 3.80
C ALA A 60 -4.40 0.85 2.70
N VAL A 61 -3.87 1.10 1.52
CA VAL A 61 -4.11 0.27 0.34
C VAL A 61 -2.78 -0.25 -0.15
N MET A 62 -2.72 -1.53 -0.48
CA MET A 62 -1.53 -2.09 -1.09
C MET A 62 -1.90 -2.62 -2.47
N LEU A 63 -1.15 -2.20 -3.48
CA LEU A 63 -1.34 -2.70 -4.84
C LEU A 63 -0.14 -3.54 -5.24
N ASP A 64 -0.38 -4.54 -6.10
CA ASP A 64 0.71 -5.34 -6.64
C ASP A 64 1.40 -4.59 -7.79
N ALA A 65 2.36 -5.25 -8.43
CA ALA A 65 3.14 -4.60 -9.46
C ALA A 65 2.30 -4.19 -10.66
N ASN A 66 1.16 -4.83 -10.85
CA ASN A 66 0.26 -4.49 -11.95
C ASN A 66 -0.74 -3.40 -11.59
N GLY A 67 -0.70 -2.91 -10.36
CA GLY A 67 -1.60 -1.87 -9.93
C GLY A 67 -2.95 -2.39 -9.44
N ASP A 68 -3.04 -3.68 -9.15
CA ASP A 68 -4.28 -4.26 -8.65
C ASP A 68 -4.23 -4.42 -7.14
N ILE A 69 -5.39 -4.33 -6.51
CA ILE A 69 -5.48 -4.43 -5.06
C ILE A 69 -5.04 -5.83 -4.61
N MET A 70 -4.15 -5.88 -3.62
CA MET A 70 -3.72 -7.14 -3.06
C MET A 70 -4.84 -7.78 -2.26
N PRO A 71 -5.01 -9.11 -2.34
CA PRO A 71 -6.09 -9.77 -1.61
C PRO A 71 -5.85 -9.70 -0.11
N TYR A 72 -6.82 -9.18 0.60
CA TYR A 72 -6.72 -9.06 2.05
C TYR A 72 -6.83 -10.45 2.67
N GLY A 73 -5.86 -10.83 3.46
CA GLY A 73 -5.83 -12.15 4.08
C GLY A 73 -6.23 -12.17 5.54
N GLY A 74 -6.41 -11.00 6.13
CA GLY A 74 -6.85 -10.95 7.52
C GLY A 74 -5.92 -10.14 8.40
N VAL A 75 -6.20 -10.15 9.67
CA VAL A 75 -5.45 -9.41 10.66
C VAL A 75 -4.39 -10.32 11.25
N ALA A 76 -3.13 -9.90 11.17
CA ALA A 76 -2.04 -10.67 11.79
C ALA A 76 -2.00 -10.45 13.29
N ASN A 77 -2.25 -9.19 13.71
CA ASN A 77 -2.39 -8.86 15.11
C ASN A 77 -3.08 -7.50 15.16
N SER A 78 -3.18 -6.91 16.33
CA SER A 78 -4.01 -5.72 16.50
C SER A 78 -3.58 -4.54 15.63
N ASN A 79 -2.32 -4.53 15.18
CA ASN A 79 -1.80 -3.40 14.42
C ASN A 79 -1.30 -3.80 13.04
N ALA A 80 -1.59 -5.00 12.58
CA ALA A 80 -1.01 -5.46 11.33
C ALA A 80 -2.02 -6.24 10.51
N ASP A 81 -2.05 -5.95 9.24
CA ASP A 81 -2.90 -6.63 8.26
C ASP A 81 -2.02 -7.47 7.35
N THR A 82 -2.56 -8.58 6.89
CA THR A 82 -1.84 -9.51 6.04
C THR A 82 -2.50 -9.58 4.68
N TYR A 83 -1.69 -9.67 3.64
CA TYR A 83 -2.17 -9.73 2.26
C TYR A 83 -1.55 -10.93 1.57
N ALA A 84 -2.37 -11.76 0.95
CA ALA A 84 -1.90 -12.98 0.29
C ALA A 84 -1.23 -12.65 -1.04
N ILE A 85 -0.10 -13.27 -1.32
CA ILE A 85 0.60 -13.04 -2.58
C ILE A 85 0.00 -13.90 -3.69
N GLN A 86 -0.18 -15.19 -3.42
CA GLN A 86 -0.72 -16.11 -4.41
C GLN A 86 0.11 -16.04 -5.70
N ASP A 87 -0.49 -15.82 -6.84
CA ASP A 87 0.22 -15.76 -8.10
C ASP A 87 0.46 -14.34 -8.58
N ARG A 88 0.39 -13.37 -7.69
CA ARG A 88 0.56 -11.99 -8.06
C ARG A 88 2.02 -11.61 -8.16
N ASP A 89 2.30 -10.65 -9.03
CA ASP A 89 3.64 -10.11 -9.16
C ASP A 89 3.83 -9.06 -8.08
N VAL A 90 4.69 -9.36 -7.11
CA VAL A 90 4.98 -8.44 -6.02
C VAL A 90 6.45 -8.02 -6.04
N SER A 91 7.09 -8.07 -7.20
CA SER A 91 8.43 -7.52 -7.32
C SER A 91 8.46 -6.04 -6.94
N THR A 92 7.35 -5.36 -7.13
CA THR A 92 7.13 -4.02 -6.64
C THR A 92 5.73 -3.99 -6.04
N VAL A 93 5.58 -3.36 -4.88
CA VAL A 93 4.26 -3.10 -4.33
C VAL A 93 4.13 -1.62 -4.07
N TYR A 94 2.91 -1.12 -4.16
CA TYR A 94 2.63 0.29 -3.96
C TYR A 94 1.75 0.42 -2.72
N ILE A 95 2.14 1.28 -1.80
CA ILE A 95 1.42 1.48 -0.55
C ILE A 95 0.87 2.89 -0.54
N TYR A 96 -0.42 3.03 -0.27
CA TYR A 96 -1.07 4.33 -0.24
C TYR A 96 -1.78 4.51 1.08
N LEU A 97 -1.62 5.68 1.67
CA LEU A 97 -2.34 6.05 2.88
C LEU A 97 -3.40 7.03 2.48
N CYS A 98 -4.67 6.67 2.65
CA CYS A 98 -5.79 7.50 2.22
C CYS A 98 -6.59 7.94 3.43
N ASP A 99 -7.22 9.11 3.32
CA ASP A 99 -8.19 9.51 4.32
C ASP A 99 -9.28 8.45 4.38
N TYR A 100 -9.67 8.03 5.58
CA TYR A 100 -10.58 6.90 5.73
C TYR A 100 -11.92 7.15 5.04
N TYR A 101 -12.51 8.33 5.26
CA TYR A 101 -13.84 8.59 4.70
C TYR A 101 -13.78 8.82 3.20
N GLU A 102 -12.72 9.47 2.73
CA GLU A 102 -12.57 9.64 1.29
C GLU A 102 -12.44 8.28 0.61
N TYR A 103 -11.67 7.39 1.21
CA TYR A 103 -11.51 6.07 0.62
C TYR A 103 -12.84 5.33 0.59
N MET A 104 -13.53 5.30 1.71
CA MET A 104 -14.78 4.55 1.81
C MET A 104 -15.88 5.14 0.94
N ASP A 105 -15.97 6.48 0.86
CA ASP A 105 -17.07 7.12 0.16
C ASP A 105 -16.80 7.30 -1.33
N GLU A 106 -15.55 7.39 -1.74
CA GLU A 106 -15.24 7.74 -3.11
C GLU A 106 -14.27 6.78 -3.79
N LEU A 107 -13.13 6.52 -3.16
CA LEU A 107 -12.04 5.88 -3.89
C LEU A 107 -12.29 4.40 -4.15
N LYS A 108 -12.75 3.66 -3.15
CA LYS A 108 -12.88 2.22 -3.36
C LYS A 108 -13.95 1.89 -4.38
N GLY A 109 -14.98 2.71 -4.47
CA GLY A 109 -16.04 2.48 -5.44
C GLY A 109 -15.58 2.60 -6.87
N TYR A 110 -14.54 3.38 -7.09
CA TYR A 110 -14.00 3.53 -8.42
C TYR A 110 -13.48 2.19 -8.95
N TYR A 111 -12.72 1.48 -8.12
CA TYR A 111 -12.12 0.21 -8.53
C TYR A 111 -13.16 -0.90 -8.64
N TRP A 112 -14.14 -0.89 -7.73
CA TRP A 112 -15.11 -1.98 -7.68
C TRP A 112 -16.37 -1.72 -8.51
N SER A 113 -16.36 -0.68 -9.33
CA SER A 113 -17.51 -0.39 -10.17
C SER A 113 -17.58 -1.35 -11.34
N ASP A 114 -18.77 -1.57 -11.84
CA ASP A 114 -18.97 -2.49 -12.96
C ASP A 114 -18.24 -2.02 -14.23
N ASP A 115 -18.05 -0.73 -14.37
CA ASP A 115 -17.42 -0.17 -15.56
C ASP A 115 -15.97 0.21 -15.33
N TYR A 116 -15.31 -0.39 -14.33
CA TYR A 116 -13.93 -0.03 -14.06
C TYR A 116 -13.02 -0.24 -15.27
N GLU A 117 -13.21 -1.34 -16.02
CA GLU A 117 -12.32 -1.60 -17.15
C GLU A 117 -12.39 -0.45 -18.15
N GLU A 118 -13.56 0.10 -18.34
CA GLU A 118 -13.70 1.22 -19.25
C GLU A 118 -13.07 2.48 -18.69
N LYS A 119 -13.31 2.74 -17.41
CA LYS A 119 -12.74 3.94 -16.77
C LYS A 119 -11.23 3.87 -16.71
N ALA A 120 -10.68 2.68 -16.55
CA ALA A 120 -9.23 2.52 -16.42
C ALA A 120 -8.48 2.88 -17.69
N LYS A 121 -9.17 2.91 -18.82
CA LYS A 121 -8.53 3.35 -20.05
C LYS A 121 -8.14 4.82 -20.00
N THR A 122 -8.85 5.59 -19.18
CA THR A 122 -8.53 7.00 -18.99
C THR A 122 -7.73 7.21 -17.73
N LYS A 123 -8.15 6.60 -16.63
CA LYS A 123 -7.45 6.75 -15.35
C LYS A 123 -7.57 5.44 -14.59
N THR A 124 -6.44 4.82 -14.29
CA THR A 124 -6.44 3.58 -13.51
C THR A 124 -6.66 3.90 -12.04
N PHE A 125 -6.99 2.87 -11.28
CA PHE A 125 -7.14 3.04 -9.84
C PHE A 125 -5.83 3.53 -9.21
N LYS A 126 -4.69 3.00 -9.68
CA LYS A 126 -3.42 3.46 -9.17
C LYS A 126 -3.21 4.95 -9.43
N GLN A 127 -3.57 5.40 -10.64
CA GLN A 127 -3.44 6.83 -10.94
C GLN A 127 -4.33 7.67 -10.05
N LEU A 128 -5.53 7.18 -9.76
CA LEU A 128 -6.42 7.88 -8.85
C LEU A 128 -5.82 7.97 -7.46
N LEU A 129 -5.24 6.88 -6.97
CA LEU A 129 -4.60 6.90 -5.67
C LEU A 129 -3.37 7.81 -5.66
N ASP A 130 -2.63 7.83 -6.77
CA ASP A 130 -1.47 8.74 -6.86
C ASP A 130 -1.90 10.19 -6.67
N GLU A 131 -3.11 10.53 -7.10
CA GLU A 131 -3.61 11.90 -6.97
C GLU A 131 -4.20 12.20 -5.61
N ARG A 132 -4.79 11.21 -4.98
CA ARG A 132 -5.65 11.46 -3.83
C ARG A 132 -5.08 11.02 -2.50
N ALA A 133 -4.10 10.15 -2.48
CA ALA A 133 -3.55 9.64 -1.21
C ALA A 133 -2.80 10.75 -0.47
N VAL A 134 -2.80 10.66 0.85
CA VAL A 134 -2.06 11.64 1.63
C VAL A 134 -0.57 11.32 1.68
N ALA A 135 -0.21 10.05 1.49
CA ALA A 135 1.18 9.63 1.43
C ALA A 135 1.26 8.31 0.71
N SER A 136 2.41 7.99 0.12
CA SER A 136 2.55 6.74 -0.59
C SER A 136 4.01 6.33 -0.65
N ALA A 137 4.23 5.06 -0.96
CA ALA A 137 5.57 4.53 -1.18
C ALA A 137 5.54 3.48 -2.26
N GLU A 138 6.61 3.39 -3.00
CA GLU A 138 6.81 2.34 -3.99
C GLU A 138 7.95 1.48 -3.45
N VAL A 139 7.68 0.21 -3.19
CA VAL A 139 8.65 -0.68 -2.56
C VAL A 139 9.09 -1.73 -3.56
N HIS A 140 10.38 -1.79 -3.83
CA HIS A 140 10.95 -2.74 -4.77
C HIS A 140 11.65 -3.85 -4.01
N PHE A 141 11.26 -5.09 -4.25
CA PHE A 141 11.90 -6.22 -3.62
C PHE A 141 12.92 -6.80 -4.57
N ASP A 142 14.12 -7.01 -4.06
CA ASP A 142 15.17 -7.59 -4.85
C ASP A 142 14.87 -9.04 -5.02
N THR A 143 14.52 -9.45 -6.22
CA THR A 143 14.11 -10.80 -6.43
C THR A 143 15.09 -11.62 -7.18
N ASP A 144 16.18 -11.05 -7.65
CA ASP A 144 17.02 -11.82 -8.43
C ASP A 144 18.30 -11.92 -7.92
N LYS A 145 18.85 -12.67 -8.17
CA LYS A 145 20.12 -12.93 -7.80
C LYS A 145 20.22 -13.57 -6.65
#